data_c6e32176fa7de7f3639109f379db2dd2
#
_entry.id   c6e32176fa7de7f3639109f379db2dd2
#
_cell.length_a   1.000
_cell.length_b   1.000
_cell.length_c   1.000
_cell.angle_alpha   90.00
_cell.angle_beta   90.00
_cell.angle_gamma   90.00
#
_symmetry.space_group_name_H-M   'P 1'
#
loop_
_entity.id
_entity.type
_entity.pdbx_description
1 polymer ?
#
loop_
_entity_poly.entity_id
_entity_poly.type
_entity_poly.pdbx_seq_one_letter_code
_entity_poly.pdbx_strand_id
1 'polypeptide(L)'
;KRLDNVKEISFSEGIKVFGGTAWAMCNSVMKDKLDYLFVDEAGQVSVANLVGMSQATKNIVLIGDQMQLSQPAKGVHPGSAGLSSLKFFLDDAATIPNDKGILLSGTHRLHPEICDFISAEVYDGRLSSEGEAKNRTLKISKGNKSITKEAGILYVPINHYGNSQASLEEADIISEIS
;
A
#
# COMPACT_ATOMS: atom_id res chain seq x y z
N LYS A 1 16.84 -0.30 -15.23
CA LYS A 1 16.23 0.12 -16.50
C LYS A 1 14.72 -0.13 -16.43
N ARG A 2 13.92 0.87 -16.80
CA ARG A 2 12.47 0.73 -16.90
C ARG A 2 12.10 -0.02 -18.19
N LEU A 3 11.20 -0.99 -18.08
CA LEU A 3 10.73 -1.81 -19.20
C LEU A 3 9.36 -1.28 -19.67
N ASP A 4 9.38 -0.29 -20.56
CA ASP A 4 8.15 0.28 -21.14
C ASP A 4 7.69 -0.45 -22.40
N ASN A 5 8.60 -1.13 -23.08
CA ASN A 5 8.27 -1.91 -24.30
C ASN A 5 9.12 -3.19 -24.31
N VAL A 6 8.44 -4.33 -24.18
CA VAL A 6 9.07 -5.62 -23.88
C VAL A 6 9.54 -6.38 -25.14
N LYS A 7 9.37 -5.79 -26.33
CA LYS A 7 9.76 -6.49 -27.57
C LYS A 7 11.26 -6.65 -27.76
N GLU A 8 12.07 -5.78 -27.13
CA GLU A 8 13.53 -5.84 -27.23
C GLU A 8 14.18 -5.47 -25.89
N ILE A 9 14.25 -6.42 -24.96
CA ILE A 9 15.03 -6.23 -23.73
C ILE A 9 16.47 -6.60 -24.04
N SER A 10 17.32 -5.61 -24.14
CA SER A 10 18.77 -5.83 -24.13
C SER A 10 19.23 -6.06 -22.67
N PHE A 11 19.58 -7.29 -22.33
CA PHE A 11 20.32 -7.64 -21.13
C PHE A 11 21.81 -7.33 -21.35
N SER A 12 22.16 -6.05 -21.51
CA SER A 12 23.55 -5.65 -21.69
C SER A 12 24.34 -5.85 -20.41
N GLU A 13 25.62 -6.23 -20.54
CA GLU A 13 26.56 -6.26 -19.44
C GLU A 13 26.57 -4.91 -18.71
N GLY A 14 26.41 -4.92 -17.38
CA GLY A 14 26.39 -3.72 -16.55
C GLY A 14 25.00 -3.28 -16.05
N ILE A 15 23.89 -3.73 -16.64
CA ILE A 15 22.56 -3.47 -16.07
C ILE A 15 22.28 -4.52 -15.01
N LYS A 16 22.13 -4.07 -13.75
CA LYS A 16 21.89 -4.93 -12.58
C LYS A 16 20.45 -4.88 -12.08
N VAL A 17 19.71 -3.82 -12.38
CA VAL A 17 18.34 -3.62 -11.91
C VAL A 17 17.42 -3.31 -13.08
N PHE A 18 16.30 -4.04 -13.14
CA PHE A 18 15.23 -3.84 -14.10
C PHE A 18 13.96 -3.46 -13.37
N GLY A 19 13.28 -2.40 -13.81
CA GLY A 19 11.98 -1.99 -13.26
C GLY A 19 10.91 -2.05 -14.33
N GLY A 20 9.75 -2.59 -13.98
CA GLY A 20 8.62 -2.70 -14.91
C GLY A 20 7.32 -3.08 -14.22
N THR A 21 6.25 -3.15 -14.98
CA THR A 21 4.95 -3.61 -14.52
C THR A 21 4.90 -5.13 -14.47
N ALA A 22 3.85 -5.68 -13.79
CA ALA A 22 3.59 -7.12 -13.79
C ALA A 22 3.56 -7.70 -15.23
N TRP A 23 2.92 -6.99 -16.17
CA TRP A 23 2.86 -7.40 -17.58
C TRP A 23 4.24 -7.52 -18.24
N ALA A 24 5.16 -6.60 -17.90
CA ALA A 24 6.52 -6.68 -18.41
C ALA A 24 7.24 -7.92 -17.90
N MET A 25 7.08 -8.23 -16.60
CA MET A 25 7.71 -9.41 -15.97
C MET A 25 7.07 -10.74 -16.41
N CYS A 26 5.81 -10.73 -16.82
CA CYS A 26 5.14 -11.90 -17.40
C CYS A 26 5.58 -12.24 -18.84
N ASN A 27 6.37 -11.39 -19.48
CA ASN A 27 6.80 -11.63 -20.87
C ASN A 27 7.81 -12.76 -20.92
N SER A 28 7.71 -13.63 -21.95
CA SER A 28 8.57 -14.80 -22.12
C SER A 28 10.07 -14.47 -22.22
N VAL A 29 10.43 -13.26 -22.67
CA VAL A 29 11.83 -12.80 -22.71
C VAL A 29 12.45 -12.63 -21.31
N MET A 30 11.61 -12.53 -20.26
CA MET A 30 12.07 -12.44 -18.87
C MET A 30 12.31 -13.82 -18.24
N LYS A 31 11.90 -14.89 -18.87
CA LYS A 31 11.99 -16.23 -18.31
C LYS A 31 13.42 -16.56 -17.86
N ASP A 32 13.56 -16.89 -16.57
CA ASP A 32 14.83 -17.25 -15.92
C ASP A 32 15.95 -16.20 -16.09
N LYS A 33 15.59 -14.92 -16.22
CA LYS A 33 16.57 -13.82 -16.44
C LYS A 33 16.95 -13.06 -15.18
N LEU A 34 16.24 -13.24 -14.09
CA LEU A 34 16.47 -12.51 -12.84
C LEU A 34 16.96 -13.45 -11.74
N ASP A 35 17.86 -12.98 -10.90
CA ASP A 35 18.26 -13.65 -9.67
C ASP A 35 17.16 -13.50 -8.60
N TYR A 36 16.56 -12.32 -8.53
CA TYR A 36 15.49 -11.95 -7.60
C TYR A 36 14.44 -11.08 -8.29
N LEU A 37 13.19 -11.25 -7.90
CA LEU A 37 12.08 -10.37 -8.24
C LEU A 37 11.53 -9.74 -6.95
N PHE A 38 11.65 -8.42 -6.84
CA PHE A 38 11.03 -7.64 -5.77
C PHE A 38 9.67 -7.13 -6.27
N VAL A 39 8.62 -7.49 -5.57
CA VAL A 39 7.24 -7.08 -5.88
C VAL A 39 6.83 -6.06 -4.83
N ASP A 40 6.82 -4.80 -5.22
CA ASP A 40 6.35 -3.70 -4.37
C ASP A 40 4.83 -3.60 -4.42
N GLU A 41 4.22 -3.10 -3.33
CA GLU A 41 2.76 -3.05 -3.15
C GLU A 41 2.09 -4.44 -3.37
N ALA A 42 2.71 -5.50 -2.88
CA ALA A 42 2.25 -6.87 -3.08
C ALA A 42 0.86 -7.17 -2.47
N GLY A 43 0.38 -6.33 -1.55
CA GLY A 43 -1.01 -6.29 -1.08
C GLY A 43 -2.02 -5.93 -2.17
N GLN A 44 -1.56 -5.32 -3.28
CA GLN A 44 -2.40 -4.97 -4.44
C GLN A 44 -2.16 -5.88 -5.66
N VAL A 45 -1.16 -6.76 -5.61
CA VAL A 45 -0.83 -7.67 -6.73
C VAL A 45 -1.55 -8.99 -6.55
N SER A 46 -2.38 -9.38 -7.51
CA SER A 46 -3.13 -10.64 -7.45
C SER A 46 -2.21 -11.86 -7.58
N VAL A 47 -2.66 -13.00 -7.01
CA VAL A 47 -1.97 -14.29 -7.14
C VAL A 47 -1.79 -14.65 -8.62
N ALA A 48 -2.77 -14.40 -9.47
CA ALA A 48 -2.65 -14.65 -10.92
C ALA A 48 -1.49 -13.88 -11.55
N ASN A 49 -1.33 -12.60 -11.20
CA ASN A 49 -0.21 -11.79 -11.68
C ASN A 49 1.13 -12.29 -11.12
N LEU A 50 1.15 -12.67 -9.83
CA LEU A 50 2.37 -13.21 -9.20
C LEU A 50 2.83 -14.49 -9.90
N VAL A 51 1.90 -15.42 -10.18
CA VAL A 51 2.19 -16.64 -10.93
C VAL A 51 2.75 -16.32 -12.33
N GLY A 52 2.15 -15.36 -13.04
CA GLY A 52 2.67 -14.93 -14.34
C GLY A 52 4.10 -14.38 -14.26
N MET A 53 4.41 -13.58 -13.24
CA MET A 53 5.74 -13.00 -13.03
C MET A 53 6.77 -14.03 -12.55
N SER A 54 6.35 -15.08 -11.86
CA SER A 54 7.26 -16.06 -11.26
C SER A 54 8.15 -16.79 -12.26
N GLN A 55 7.77 -16.80 -13.53
CA GLN A 55 8.63 -17.34 -14.60
C GLN A 55 9.97 -16.60 -14.73
N ALA A 56 10.06 -15.36 -14.27
CA ALA A 56 11.27 -14.55 -14.41
C ALA A 56 12.41 -14.96 -13.47
N THR A 57 12.09 -15.58 -12.33
CA THR A 57 13.06 -15.99 -11.31
C THR A 57 12.52 -17.08 -10.39
N LYS A 58 13.43 -17.72 -9.66
CA LYS A 58 13.09 -18.66 -8.57
C LYS A 58 12.98 -17.99 -7.20
N ASN A 59 13.43 -16.74 -7.07
CA ASN A 59 13.49 -16.03 -5.80
C ASN A 59 12.60 -14.79 -5.87
N ILE A 60 11.54 -14.76 -5.07
CA ILE A 60 10.59 -13.64 -5.04
C ILE A 60 10.56 -13.05 -3.64
N VAL A 61 10.64 -11.72 -3.56
CA VAL A 61 10.49 -10.94 -2.34
C VAL A 61 9.24 -10.09 -2.48
N LEU A 62 8.25 -10.32 -1.62
CA LEU A 62 7.01 -9.56 -1.57
C LEU A 62 7.16 -8.43 -0.54
N ILE A 63 6.92 -7.20 -0.97
CA ILE A 63 6.96 -6.01 -0.13
C ILE A 63 5.59 -5.34 -0.20
N GLY A 64 5.02 -4.98 0.94
CA GLY A 64 3.71 -4.32 0.95
C GLY A 64 2.96 -4.54 2.26
N ASP A 65 1.70 -4.24 2.21
CA ASP A 65 0.80 -4.25 3.36
C ASP A 65 -0.54 -4.90 2.97
N GLN A 66 -0.89 -6.00 3.61
CA GLN A 66 -2.13 -6.74 3.34
C GLN A 66 -3.37 -6.08 3.95
N MET A 67 -3.17 -5.15 4.91
CA MET A 67 -4.27 -4.41 5.55
C MET A 67 -4.70 -3.18 4.76
N GLN A 68 -3.92 -2.78 3.74
CA GLN A 68 -4.33 -1.73 2.82
C GLN A 68 -5.37 -2.25 1.80
N LEU A 69 -6.08 -1.31 1.17
CA LEU A 69 -7.10 -1.64 0.16
C LEU A 69 -6.50 -2.44 -0.98
N SER A 70 -7.15 -3.56 -1.31
CA SER A 70 -6.79 -4.36 -2.48
C SER A 70 -7.08 -3.61 -3.79
N GLN A 71 -6.40 -3.98 -4.86
CA GLN A 71 -6.66 -3.41 -6.18
C GLN A 71 -8.09 -3.75 -6.63
N PRO A 72 -8.88 -2.77 -7.12
CA PRO A 72 -10.20 -3.02 -7.66
C PRO A 72 -10.13 -4.00 -8.84
N ALA A 73 -10.91 -5.07 -8.77
CA ALA A 73 -11.02 -6.05 -9.87
C ALA A 73 -12.28 -5.75 -10.71
N LYS A 74 -12.15 -5.82 -12.04
CA LYS A 74 -13.28 -5.64 -12.97
C LYS A 74 -14.19 -6.86 -13.08
N GLY A 75 -13.80 -7.99 -12.47
CA GLY A 75 -14.55 -9.24 -12.55
C GLY A 75 -14.16 -10.19 -11.41
N VAL A 76 -14.93 -11.28 -11.30
CA VAL A 76 -14.67 -12.34 -10.30
C VAL A 76 -13.66 -13.33 -10.87
N HIS A 77 -12.60 -13.60 -10.13
CA HIS A 77 -11.63 -14.64 -10.46
C HIS A 77 -11.97 -15.95 -9.78
N PRO A 78 -11.76 -17.11 -10.41
CA PRO A 78 -12.01 -18.39 -9.79
C PRO A 78 -11.02 -18.69 -8.65
N GLY A 79 -11.52 -19.31 -7.58
CA GLY A 79 -10.72 -19.72 -6.44
C GLY A 79 -9.93 -18.56 -5.84
N SER A 80 -8.67 -18.82 -5.49
CA SER A 80 -7.77 -17.84 -4.87
C SER A 80 -7.04 -16.92 -5.86
N ALA A 81 -7.30 -17.04 -7.17
CA ALA A 81 -6.54 -16.29 -8.19
C ALA A 81 -6.70 -14.77 -8.09
N GLY A 82 -7.84 -14.30 -7.57
CA GLY A 82 -8.13 -12.89 -7.34
C GLY A 82 -7.62 -12.31 -6.02
N LEU A 83 -7.19 -13.16 -5.08
CA LEU A 83 -6.62 -12.67 -3.82
C LEU A 83 -5.32 -11.90 -4.08
N SER A 84 -5.02 -10.93 -3.20
CA SER A 84 -3.69 -10.33 -3.23
C SER A 84 -2.63 -11.35 -2.82
N SER A 85 -1.40 -11.15 -3.32
CA SER A 85 -0.28 -12.05 -3.02
C SER A 85 -0.01 -12.15 -1.52
N LEU A 86 -0.03 -11.02 -0.81
CA LEU A 86 0.17 -11.03 0.65
C LEU A 86 -0.98 -11.73 1.38
N LYS A 87 -2.23 -11.45 1.03
CA LYS A 87 -3.40 -12.13 1.62
C LYS A 87 -3.32 -13.64 1.43
N PHE A 88 -2.87 -14.11 0.27
CA PHE A 88 -2.71 -15.54 -0.02
C PHE A 88 -1.68 -16.22 0.88
N PHE A 89 -0.55 -15.55 1.19
CA PHE A 89 0.52 -16.14 2.01
C PHE A 89 0.36 -15.90 3.50
N LEU A 90 -0.30 -14.81 3.90
CA LEU A 90 -0.45 -14.41 5.31
C LEU A 90 -1.81 -14.76 5.89
N ASP A 91 -2.76 -15.13 5.03
CA ASP A 91 -4.14 -15.45 5.39
C ASP A 91 -4.80 -14.29 6.16
N ASP A 92 -5.34 -14.50 7.36
CA ASP A 92 -5.99 -13.48 8.18
C ASP A 92 -5.04 -12.78 9.18
N ALA A 93 -3.72 -13.03 9.09
CA ALA A 93 -2.76 -12.37 9.96
C ALA A 93 -2.71 -10.84 9.67
N ALA A 94 -2.94 -10.01 10.67
CA ALA A 94 -2.83 -8.55 10.55
C ALA A 94 -1.39 -8.11 10.30
N THR A 95 -0.43 -8.79 10.91
CA THR A 95 1.00 -8.56 10.72
C THR A 95 1.73 -9.83 10.36
N ILE A 96 2.87 -9.69 9.65
CA ILE A 96 3.65 -10.87 9.23
C ILE A 96 4.18 -11.66 10.43
N PRO A 97 3.96 -12.99 10.48
CA PRO A 97 4.61 -13.88 11.45
C PRO A 97 6.13 -13.91 11.26
N ASN A 98 6.87 -14.08 12.35
CA ASN A 98 8.34 -14.03 12.36
C ASN A 98 9.01 -15.13 11.51
N ASP A 99 8.33 -16.24 11.28
CA ASP A 99 8.78 -17.35 10.45
C ASP A 99 8.54 -17.13 8.95
N LYS A 100 7.72 -16.12 8.58
CA LYS A 100 7.36 -15.84 7.19
C LYS A 100 8.06 -14.60 6.62
N GLY A 101 8.63 -13.74 7.47
CA GLY A 101 9.33 -12.55 6.98
C GLY A 101 9.64 -11.53 8.05
N ILE A 102 9.84 -10.28 7.61
CA ILE A 102 10.24 -9.16 8.46
C ILE A 102 9.14 -8.11 8.47
N LEU A 103 8.69 -7.71 9.66
CA LEU A 103 7.81 -6.56 9.86
C LEU A 103 8.64 -5.29 9.92
N LEU A 104 8.32 -4.31 9.07
CA LEU A 104 8.82 -2.94 9.20
C LEU A 104 7.93 -2.19 10.20
N SER A 105 8.29 -2.26 11.47
CA SER A 105 7.46 -1.73 12.58
C SER A 105 7.54 -0.23 12.76
N GLY A 106 8.53 0.44 12.19
CA GLY A 106 8.72 1.89 12.31
C GLY A 106 8.10 2.67 11.17
N THR A 107 7.23 3.64 11.46
CA THR A 107 6.72 4.59 10.47
C THR A 107 7.31 5.99 10.69
N HIS A 108 7.92 6.54 9.63
CA HIS A 108 8.37 7.94 9.60
C HIS A 108 7.32 8.88 9.00
N ARG A 109 6.12 8.38 8.70
CA ARG A 109 5.03 9.14 8.06
C ARG A 109 3.99 9.62 9.07
N LEU A 110 3.56 8.75 9.98
CA LEU A 110 2.43 9.01 10.87
C LEU A 110 2.87 9.69 12.17
N HIS A 111 2.16 10.78 12.54
CA HIS A 111 2.29 11.37 13.87
C HIS A 111 1.93 10.31 14.94
N PRO A 112 2.57 10.31 16.14
CA PRO A 112 2.28 9.32 17.18
C PRO A 112 0.80 9.14 17.50
N GLU A 113 0.03 10.21 17.68
CA GLU A 113 -1.41 10.13 17.97
C GLU A 113 -2.24 9.42 16.89
N ILE A 114 -1.79 9.44 15.62
CA ILE A 114 -2.42 8.70 14.53
C ILE A 114 -1.89 7.27 14.52
N CYS A 115 -0.58 7.12 14.70
CA CYS A 115 0.10 5.83 14.67
C CYS A 115 -0.41 4.90 15.77
N ASP A 116 -0.57 5.38 17.00
CA ASP A 116 -1.02 4.57 18.13
C ASP A 116 -2.41 3.99 17.89
N PHE A 117 -3.32 4.80 17.37
CA PHE A 117 -4.66 4.32 17.00
C PHE A 117 -4.60 3.25 15.89
N ILE A 118 -3.91 3.54 14.79
CA ILE A 118 -3.80 2.60 13.66
C ILE A 118 -3.06 1.33 14.07
N SER A 119 -2.03 1.45 14.89
CA SER A 119 -1.27 0.33 15.42
C SER A 119 -2.14 -0.63 16.23
N ALA A 120 -2.94 -0.09 17.15
CA ALA A 120 -3.82 -0.89 17.99
C ALA A 120 -4.95 -1.56 17.20
N GLU A 121 -5.60 -0.82 16.30
CA GLU A 121 -6.80 -1.31 15.59
C GLU A 121 -6.49 -2.20 14.38
N VAL A 122 -5.31 -2.05 13.76
CA VAL A 122 -5.02 -2.65 12.45
C VAL A 122 -3.77 -3.54 12.48
N TYR A 123 -2.75 -3.23 13.29
CA TYR A 123 -1.45 -3.89 13.23
C TYR A 123 -1.03 -4.59 14.54
N ASP A 124 -1.97 -5.07 15.33
CA ASP A 124 -1.73 -5.81 16.59
C ASP A 124 -0.83 -5.04 17.59
N GLY A 125 -0.85 -3.70 17.56
CA GLY A 125 0.00 -2.87 18.39
C GLY A 125 1.49 -2.88 18.00
N ARG A 126 1.84 -3.41 16.82
CA ARG A 126 3.24 -3.64 16.40
C ARG A 126 3.84 -2.51 15.57
N LEU A 127 3.08 -1.45 15.26
CA LEU A 127 3.56 -0.28 14.52
C LEU A 127 3.91 0.84 15.49
N SER A 128 5.04 1.53 15.29
CA SER A 128 5.48 2.67 16.08
C SER A 128 5.84 3.87 15.22
N SER A 129 5.55 5.07 15.70
CA SER A 129 5.99 6.31 15.03
C SER A 129 7.45 6.60 15.36
N GLU A 130 8.24 6.93 14.34
CA GLU A 130 9.68 7.16 14.48
C GLU A 130 10.15 8.49 13.89
N GLY A 131 11.32 8.93 14.37
CA GLY A 131 12.03 10.09 13.84
C GLY A 131 11.25 11.40 14.01
N GLU A 132 11.24 12.20 12.95
CA GLU A 132 10.62 13.54 12.91
C GLU A 132 9.10 13.53 12.70
N ALA A 133 8.47 12.37 12.63
CA ALA A 133 7.02 12.26 12.41
C ALA A 133 6.21 12.96 13.52
N LYS A 134 6.70 12.95 14.76
CA LYS A 134 6.11 13.66 15.91
C LYS A 134 6.03 15.18 15.74
N ASN A 135 6.84 15.75 14.84
CA ASN A 135 6.88 17.20 14.60
C ASN A 135 5.90 17.64 13.49
N ARG A 136 5.16 16.69 12.91
CA ARG A 136 4.16 16.97 11.86
C ARG A 136 2.85 17.40 12.46
N THR A 137 2.76 18.68 12.79
CA THR A 137 1.57 19.30 13.39
C THR A 137 0.99 20.37 12.48
N LEU A 138 -0.31 20.62 12.63
CA LEU A 138 -1.01 21.71 11.96
C LEU A 138 -0.84 23.01 12.77
N LYS A 139 -0.68 24.12 12.07
CA LYS A 139 -0.80 25.43 12.70
C LYS A 139 -2.26 25.87 12.60
N ILE A 140 -2.97 25.78 13.70
CA ILE A 140 -4.39 26.13 13.76
C ILE A 140 -4.51 27.67 13.81
N SER A 141 -5.27 28.26 12.87
CA SER A 141 -5.53 29.70 12.87
C SER A 141 -6.41 30.12 14.05
N LYS A 142 -6.15 31.33 14.57
CA LYS A 142 -7.00 31.91 15.62
C LYS A 142 -8.41 32.11 15.03
N GLY A 143 -9.40 31.45 15.62
CA GLY A 143 -10.80 31.53 15.18
C GLY A 143 -11.32 30.29 14.47
N ASN A 144 -10.46 29.32 14.14
CA ASN A 144 -10.93 28.03 13.66
C ASN A 144 -11.67 27.30 14.81
N LYS A 145 -12.97 26.97 14.58
CA LYS A 145 -13.82 26.29 15.55
C LYS A 145 -13.95 24.79 15.31
N SER A 146 -13.60 24.35 14.12
CA SER A 146 -13.79 22.99 13.66
C SER A 146 -12.59 22.12 13.94
N ILE A 147 -11.36 22.66 13.83
CA ILE A 147 -10.12 21.95 14.16
C ILE A 147 -9.69 22.33 15.57
N THR A 148 -9.72 21.35 16.47
CA THR A 148 -9.40 21.53 17.89
C THR A 148 -8.08 20.87 18.29
N LYS A 149 -7.42 20.15 17.38
CA LYS A 149 -6.16 19.45 17.61
C LYS A 149 -5.13 19.78 16.54
N GLU A 150 -3.89 19.99 16.95
CA GLU A 150 -2.77 20.20 16.02
C GLU A 150 -2.30 18.91 15.33
N ALA A 151 -2.62 17.74 15.92
CA ALA A 151 -2.35 16.42 15.36
C ALA A 151 -3.41 15.41 15.84
N GLY A 152 -3.43 14.24 15.22
CA GLY A 152 -4.34 13.16 15.60
C GLY A 152 -5.54 13.01 14.66
N ILE A 153 -6.54 12.27 15.11
CA ILE A 153 -7.78 12.02 14.38
C ILE A 153 -8.88 12.88 14.99
N LEU A 154 -9.57 13.65 14.17
CA LEU A 154 -10.72 14.45 14.54
C LEU A 154 -11.92 14.01 13.72
N TYR A 155 -13.00 13.64 14.42
CA TYR A 155 -14.29 13.34 13.78
C TYR A 155 -15.16 14.59 13.79
N VAL A 156 -15.56 15.04 12.60
CA VAL A 156 -16.48 16.16 12.41
C VAL A 156 -17.78 15.65 11.81
N PRO A 157 -18.84 15.48 12.62
CA PRO A 157 -20.11 14.96 12.12
C PRO A 157 -20.81 16.02 11.26
N ILE A 158 -21.28 15.62 10.09
CA ILE A 158 -22.04 16.46 9.17
C ILE A 158 -23.35 15.77 8.85
N ASN A 159 -24.45 16.49 9.09
CA ASN A 159 -25.78 15.97 8.79
C ASN A 159 -26.12 16.24 7.32
N HIS A 160 -26.24 15.18 6.53
CA HIS A 160 -26.72 15.24 5.15
C HIS A 160 -27.66 14.10 4.86
N TYR A 161 -28.47 14.22 3.82
CA TYR A 161 -29.46 13.21 3.43
C TYR A 161 -29.53 13.07 1.91
N GLY A 162 -29.50 11.82 1.43
CA GLY A 162 -29.70 11.49 0.01
C GLY A 162 -28.51 11.81 -0.91
N ASN A 163 -27.34 12.17 -0.37
CA ASN A 163 -26.13 12.39 -1.15
C ASN A 163 -25.55 11.07 -1.66
N SER A 164 -24.94 11.07 -2.85
CA SER A 164 -24.32 9.87 -3.44
C SER A 164 -22.84 10.08 -3.78
N GLN A 165 -22.54 10.88 -4.80
CA GLN A 165 -21.17 11.14 -5.25
C GLN A 165 -20.65 12.53 -4.87
N ALA A 166 -21.53 13.41 -4.41
CA ALA A 166 -21.22 14.76 -3.97
C ALA A 166 -22.07 15.16 -2.78
N SER A 167 -21.48 15.94 -1.88
CA SER A 167 -22.14 16.53 -0.71
C SER A 167 -21.72 17.98 -0.60
N LEU A 168 -22.67 18.90 -0.75
CA LEU A 168 -22.39 20.34 -0.60
C LEU A 168 -22.11 20.68 0.87
N GLU A 169 -22.82 20.02 1.78
CA GLU A 169 -22.67 20.18 3.22
C GLU A 169 -21.26 19.82 3.70
N GLU A 170 -20.69 18.74 3.15
CA GLU A 170 -19.30 18.34 3.44
C GLU A 170 -18.31 19.34 2.80
N ALA A 171 -18.57 19.75 1.57
CA ALA A 171 -17.71 20.71 0.86
C ALA A 171 -17.65 22.06 1.58
N ASP A 172 -18.76 22.55 2.12
CA ASP A 172 -18.83 23.78 2.89
C ASP A 172 -17.97 23.70 4.16
N ILE A 173 -18.11 22.63 4.93
CA ILE A 173 -17.30 22.40 6.14
C ILE A 173 -15.81 22.25 5.80
N ILE A 174 -15.46 21.52 4.74
CA ILE A 174 -14.07 21.42 4.28
C ILE A 174 -13.50 22.80 3.92
N SER A 175 -14.31 23.63 3.25
CA SER A 175 -13.91 25.01 2.91
C SER A 175 -13.70 25.90 4.14
N GLU A 176 -14.50 25.70 5.22
CA GLU A 176 -14.30 26.44 6.48
C GLU A 176 -13.06 25.96 7.25
N ILE A 177 -12.69 24.68 7.08
CA ILE A 177 -11.53 24.08 7.73
C ILE A 177 -10.22 24.47 7.05
N SER A 178 -10.22 24.71 5.74
CA SER A 178 -9.04 24.99 4.91
C SER A 178 -8.57 26.42 5.02
#